data_272aea85ec24e853a73bc3e781075a03
#
_entry.id   272aea85ec24e853a73bc3e781075a03
#
_cell.length_a   1.000
_cell.length_b   1.000
_cell.length_c   1.000
_cell.angle_alpha   90.00
_cell.angle_beta   90.00
_cell.angle_gamma   90.00
#
_symmetry.space_group_name_H-M   'P 1'
#
loop_
_entity.id
_entity.type
_entity.pdbx_description
1 polymer ?
#
loop_
_entity_poly.entity_id
_entity_poly.type
_entity_poly.pdbx_seq_one_letter_code
_entity_poly.pdbx_strand_id
1 'polypeptide(L)'
;MLDYTFQWRVVWKRLPDLLEGAILTLELTILSSIIGLLIASILVVWQKSDNSFLRNFTKTWISIARNTPALLQIYMAYFGLGSFGIHISSYVAVLGAIAFNNAGYMTEILRGGFASISKNQNQAAKGLGLNNFQTYMYVIYPQVLKTVFLPMTNQFIWAMMGTSLGIIIGLQELTGMTTFLQSQTFRPFEFYFIAALIYILSLIHI
;
A
#
# COMPACT_ATOMS: atom_id res chain seq x y z
N MET A 1 -11.58 -41.21 0.52
CA MET A 1 -10.37 -40.36 0.33
C MET A 1 -10.50 -39.75 -1.06
N LEU A 2 -10.36 -38.45 -1.19
CA LEU A 2 -10.35 -37.80 -2.51
C LEU A 2 -8.98 -38.10 -3.13
N ASP A 3 -8.97 -38.92 -4.17
CA ASP A 3 -7.77 -39.24 -4.95
C ASP A 3 -7.43 -38.02 -5.82
N TYR A 4 -6.89 -36.97 -5.21
CA TYR A 4 -6.44 -35.79 -5.94
C TYR A 4 -5.04 -36.05 -6.50
N THR A 5 -4.93 -36.09 -7.84
CA THR A 5 -3.65 -36.25 -8.51
C THR A 5 -3.12 -34.89 -8.96
N PHE A 6 -1.97 -34.48 -8.44
CA PHE A 6 -1.32 -33.22 -8.79
C PHE A 6 -0.84 -33.22 -10.25
N GLN A 7 -1.11 -32.14 -10.98
CA GLN A 7 -0.73 -31.97 -12.39
C GLN A 7 0.08 -30.69 -12.60
N TRP A 8 1.32 -30.69 -12.11
CA TRP A 8 2.23 -29.54 -12.16
C TRP A 8 2.51 -29.04 -13.58
N ARG A 9 2.44 -29.93 -14.60
CA ARG A 9 2.65 -29.56 -16.01
C ARG A 9 1.67 -28.49 -16.49
N VAL A 10 0.46 -28.45 -15.96
CA VAL A 10 -0.56 -27.44 -16.31
C VAL A 10 -0.11 -26.06 -15.82
N VAL A 11 0.39 -25.99 -14.59
CA VAL A 11 0.85 -24.72 -14.01
C VAL A 11 2.09 -24.20 -14.71
N TRP A 12 3.07 -25.07 -14.99
CA TRP A 12 4.28 -24.64 -15.71
C TRP A 12 3.99 -24.05 -17.09
N LYS A 13 2.97 -24.55 -17.80
CA LYS A 13 2.54 -23.97 -19.07
C LYS A 13 1.91 -22.59 -18.92
N ARG A 14 1.31 -22.31 -17.77
CA ARG A 14 0.62 -21.04 -17.46
C ARG A 14 1.42 -20.15 -16.52
N LEU A 15 2.66 -20.49 -16.24
CA LEU A 15 3.55 -19.70 -15.41
C LEU A 15 3.74 -18.26 -15.94
N PRO A 16 3.88 -18.03 -17.27
CA PRO A 16 3.96 -16.67 -17.79
C PRO A 16 2.76 -15.79 -17.39
N ASP A 17 1.53 -16.34 -17.42
CA ASP A 17 0.32 -15.61 -17.04
C ASP A 17 0.36 -15.21 -15.54
N LEU A 18 0.82 -16.13 -14.67
CA LEU A 18 1.01 -15.83 -13.24
C LEU A 18 2.06 -14.75 -13.00
N LEU A 19 3.16 -14.77 -13.76
CA LEU A 19 4.21 -13.76 -13.66
C LEU A 19 3.71 -12.39 -14.14
N GLU A 20 2.87 -12.34 -15.17
CA GLU A 20 2.22 -11.12 -15.62
C GLU A 20 1.32 -10.53 -14.52
N GLY A 21 0.51 -11.38 -13.85
CA GLY A 21 -0.24 -10.99 -12.67
C GLY A 21 0.65 -10.50 -11.51
N ALA A 22 1.80 -11.14 -11.29
CA ALA A 22 2.77 -10.72 -10.27
C ALA A 22 3.40 -9.35 -10.58
N ILE A 23 3.72 -9.08 -11.84
CA ILE A 23 4.22 -7.76 -12.28
C ILE A 23 3.16 -6.69 -12.01
N LEU A 24 1.90 -6.96 -12.33
CA LEU A 24 0.80 -6.03 -12.05
C LEU A 24 0.63 -5.78 -10.55
N THR A 25 0.77 -6.81 -9.71
CA THR A 25 0.78 -6.69 -8.24
C THR A 25 1.89 -5.75 -7.77
N LEU A 26 3.12 -5.92 -8.27
CA LEU A 26 4.28 -5.07 -7.92
C LEU A 26 4.08 -3.64 -8.40
N GLU A 27 3.62 -3.44 -9.62
CA GLU A 27 3.33 -2.13 -10.18
C GLU A 27 2.33 -1.36 -9.32
N LEU A 28 1.18 -1.96 -9.02
CA LEU A 28 0.16 -1.37 -8.15
C LEU A 28 0.70 -1.04 -6.76
N THR A 29 1.50 -1.94 -6.19
CA THR A 29 2.11 -1.75 -4.88
C THR A 29 3.05 -0.54 -4.86
N ILE A 30 3.96 -0.47 -5.82
CA ILE A 30 4.93 0.63 -5.92
C ILE A 30 4.21 1.96 -6.17
N LEU A 31 3.32 2.01 -7.15
CA LEU A 31 2.61 3.25 -7.50
C LEU A 31 1.71 3.72 -6.37
N SER A 32 0.92 2.83 -5.75
CA SER A 32 0.07 3.20 -4.61
C SER A 32 0.87 3.66 -3.40
N SER A 33 2.04 3.06 -3.16
CA SER A 33 2.92 3.47 -2.06
C SER A 33 3.58 4.83 -2.32
N ILE A 34 4.03 5.10 -3.55
CA ILE A 34 4.57 6.41 -3.93
C ILE A 34 3.50 7.49 -3.79
N ILE A 35 2.31 7.27 -4.38
CA ILE A 35 1.19 8.22 -4.31
C ILE A 35 0.78 8.43 -2.84
N GLY A 36 0.64 7.34 -2.08
CA GLY A 36 0.31 7.39 -0.66
C GLY A 36 1.32 8.17 0.16
N LEU A 37 2.62 7.99 -0.08
CA LEU A 37 3.70 8.71 0.60
C LEU A 37 3.70 10.21 0.26
N LEU A 38 3.47 10.56 -1.01
CA LEU A 38 3.37 11.96 -1.44
C LEU A 38 2.20 12.66 -0.74
N ILE A 39 1.01 12.04 -0.73
CA ILE A 39 -0.16 12.55 -0.02
C ILE A 39 0.12 12.64 1.48
N ALA A 40 0.69 11.59 2.09
CA ALA A 40 1.03 11.56 3.52
C ALA A 40 1.99 12.68 3.92
N SER A 41 2.97 13.00 3.05
CA SER A 41 3.91 14.10 3.28
C SER A 41 3.22 15.46 3.32
N ILE A 42 2.17 15.66 2.55
CA ILE A 42 1.32 16.86 2.61
C ILE A 42 0.46 16.85 3.87
N LEU A 43 -0.22 15.73 4.12
CA LEU A 43 -1.14 15.60 5.26
C LEU A 43 -0.44 15.77 6.62
N VAL A 44 0.79 15.27 6.79
CA VAL A 44 1.55 15.42 8.05
C VAL A 44 1.90 16.88 8.34
N VAL A 45 2.11 17.70 7.30
CA VAL A 45 2.32 19.14 7.44
C VAL A 45 1.00 19.85 7.78
N TRP A 46 -0.07 19.51 7.08
CA TRP A 46 -1.40 20.09 7.32
C TRP A 46 -1.94 19.77 8.72
N GLN A 47 -1.59 18.62 9.28
CA GLN A 47 -2.00 18.23 10.63
C GLN A 47 -1.48 19.18 11.70
N LYS A 48 -0.37 19.87 11.44
CA LYS A 48 0.24 20.86 12.33
C LYS A 48 -0.10 22.32 11.96
N SER A 49 -0.91 22.52 10.92
CA SER A 49 -1.29 23.86 10.44
C SER A 49 -2.16 24.60 11.45
N ASP A 50 -1.99 25.89 11.55
CA ASP A 50 -2.88 26.80 12.30
C ASP A 50 -4.26 26.90 11.66
N ASN A 51 -4.35 26.63 10.34
CA ASN A 51 -5.63 26.58 9.62
C ASN A 51 -6.46 25.38 10.07
N SER A 52 -7.58 25.66 10.76
CA SER A 52 -8.49 24.62 11.27
C SER A 52 -9.10 23.74 10.20
N PHE A 53 -9.33 24.28 8.98
CA PHE A 53 -9.85 23.51 7.86
C PHE A 53 -8.86 22.42 7.43
N LEU A 54 -7.59 22.75 7.19
CA LEU A 54 -6.56 21.79 6.79
C LEU A 54 -6.35 20.72 7.87
N ARG A 55 -6.31 21.14 9.12
CA ARG A 55 -6.16 20.23 10.25
C ARG A 55 -7.33 19.26 10.38
N ASN A 56 -8.56 19.75 10.25
CA ASN A 56 -9.75 18.90 10.33
C ASN A 56 -9.90 17.99 9.11
N PHE A 57 -9.62 18.48 7.91
CA PHE A 57 -9.56 17.68 6.69
C PHE A 57 -8.61 16.48 6.85
N THR A 58 -7.38 16.74 7.34
CA THR A 58 -6.39 15.69 7.58
C THR A 58 -6.88 14.66 8.60
N LYS A 59 -7.48 15.11 9.71
CA LYS A 59 -8.05 14.21 10.72
C LYS A 59 -9.14 13.32 10.13
N THR A 60 -10.05 13.89 9.34
CA THR A 60 -11.13 13.16 8.68
C THR A 60 -10.57 12.15 7.68
N TRP A 61 -9.60 12.56 6.84
CA TRP A 61 -8.91 11.65 5.90
C TRP A 61 -8.32 10.44 6.62
N ILE A 62 -7.48 10.68 7.64
CA ILE A 62 -6.84 9.63 8.42
C ILE A 62 -7.88 8.71 9.06
N SER A 63 -8.94 9.31 9.64
CA SER A 63 -10.00 8.54 10.28
C SER A 63 -10.72 7.62 9.29
N ILE A 64 -11.10 8.11 8.13
CA ILE A 64 -11.78 7.30 7.11
C ILE A 64 -10.82 6.22 6.58
N ALA A 65 -9.61 6.61 6.17
CA ALA A 65 -8.65 5.69 5.55
C ALA A 65 -8.29 4.51 6.46
N ARG A 66 -8.15 4.75 7.77
CA ARG A 66 -7.71 3.73 8.74
C ARG A 66 -8.84 2.93 9.40
N ASN A 67 -10.05 3.48 9.45
CA ASN A 67 -11.17 2.87 10.15
C ASN A 67 -12.22 2.26 9.20
N THR A 68 -11.96 2.27 7.89
CA THR A 68 -12.79 1.55 6.91
C THR A 68 -12.00 0.41 6.26
N PRO A 69 -12.61 -0.76 6.01
CA PRO A 69 -11.93 -1.87 5.35
C PRO A 69 -11.49 -1.50 3.93
N ALA A 70 -10.27 -1.86 3.56
CA ALA A 70 -9.74 -1.61 2.21
C ALA A 70 -10.60 -2.22 1.10
N LEU A 71 -11.17 -3.41 1.35
CA LEU A 71 -12.13 -4.04 0.47
C LEU A 71 -13.31 -3.12 0.15
N LEU A 72 -13.87 -2.47 1.18
CA LEU A 72 -14.97 -1.52 1.02
C LEU A 72 -14.53 -0.28 0.24
N GLN A 73 -13.31 0.21 0.49
CA GLN A 73 -12.76 1.36 -0.25
C GLN A 73 -12.64 1.05 -1.75
N ILE A 74 -12.12 -0.13 -2.11
CA ILE A 74 -12.03 -0.60 -3.50
C ILE A 74 -13.43 -0.73 -4.13
N TYR A 75 -14.37 -1.34 -3.40
CA TYR A 75 -15.74 -1.54 -3.87
C TYR A 75 -16.45 -0.20 -4.13
N MET A 76 -16.31 0.75 -3.20
CA MET A 76 -16.89 2.10 -3.33
C MET A 76 -16.21 2.90 -4.45
N ALA A 77 -14.90 2.75 -4.66
CA ALA A 77 -14.21 3.39 -5.77
C ALA A 77 -14.71 2.88 -7.12
N TYR A 78 -14.97 1.60 -7.25
CA TYR A 78 -15.38 1.00 -8.52
C TYR A 78 -16.89 1.13 -8.75
N PHE A 79 -17.72 0.56 -7.88
CA PHE A 79 -19.16 0.53 -8.04
C PHE A 79 -19.83 1.81 -7.54
N GLY A 80 -19.31 2.40 -6.45
CA GLY A 80 -19.87 3.63 -5.89
C GLY A 80 -19.74 4.80 -6.86
N LEU A 81 -18.57 5.04 -7.45
CA LEU A 81 -18.40 6.06 -8.48
C LEU A 81 -19.22 5.74 -9.74
N GLY A 82 -19.28 4.45 -10.12
CA GLY A 82 -20.09 3.99 -11.25
C GLY A 82 -21.57 4.34 -11.12
N SER A 83 -22.13 4.30 -9.91
CA SER A 83 -23.52 4.68 -9.67
C SER A 83 -23.81 6.17 -9.88
N PHE A 84 -22.75 7.02 -9.84
CA PHE A 84 -22.82 8.43 -10.20
C PHE A 84 -22.44 8.71 -11.68
N GLY A 85 -22.31 7.65 -12.50
CA GLY A 85 -21.92 7.76 -13.91
C GLY A 85 -20.41 7.92 -14.16
N ILE A 86 -19.57 7.79 -13.13
CA ILE A 86 -18.11 7.88 -13.24
C ILE A 86 -17.55 6.46 -13.33
N HIS A 87 -17.31 5.99 -14.55
CA HIS A 87 -16.75 4.67 -14.79
C HIS A 87 -15.23 4.70 -14.86
N ILE A 88 -14.57 4.04 -13.91
CA ILE A 88 -13.11 3.88 -13.86
C ILE A 88 -12.75 2.40 -14.04
N SER A 89 -11.55 2.11 -14.55
CA SER A 89 -11.08 0.73 -14.67
C SER A 89 -10.80 0.11 -13.30
N SER A 90 -10.83 -1.23 -13.22
CA SER A 90 -10.47 -1.97 -12.01
C SER A 90 -9.05 -1.63 -11.53
N TYR A 91 -8.12 -1.40 -12.47
CA TYR A 91 -6.76 -0.94 -12.17
C TYR A 91 -6.76 0.40 -11.41
N VAL A 92 -7.45 1.41 -11.93
CA VAL A 92 -7.52 2.75 -11.32
C VAL A 92 -8.24 2.71 -9.98
N ALA A 93 -9.28 1.90 -9.85
CA ALA A 93 -10.04 1.74 -8.61
C ALA A 93 -9.16 1.15 -7.49
N VAL A 94 -8.41 0.07 -7.77
CA VAL A 94 -7.49 -0.55 -6.80
C VAL A 94 -6.34 0.39 -6.46
N LEU A 95 -5.70 0.97 -7.49
CA LEU A 95 -4.60 1.93 -7.29
C LEU A 95 -5.03 3.10 -6.38
N GLY A 96 -6.16 3.71 -6.69
CA GLY A 96 -6.68 4.85 -5.92
C GLY A 96 -7.06 4.49 -4.49
N ALA A 97 -7.76 3.37 -4.29
CA ALA A 97 -8.18 2.92 -2.97
C ALA A 97 -6.98 2.54 -2.08
N ILE A 98 -6.00 1.79 -2.61
CA ILE A 98 -4.79 1.44 -1.86
C ILE A 98 -3.94 2.68 -1.58
N ALA A 99 -3.80 3.60 -2.53
CA ALA A 99 -3.09 4.87 -2.31
C ALA A 99 -3.78 5.74 -1.25
N PHE A 100 -5.11 5.83 -1.26
CA PHE A 100 -5.89 6.53 -0.24
C PHE A 100 -5.66 5.94 1.15
N ASN A 101 -5.70 4.63 1.26
CA ASN A 101 -5.46 3.90 2.50
C ASN A 101 -4.02 4.11 3.00
N ASN A 102 -3.03 3.91 2.11
CA ASN A 102 -1.61 4.13 2.40
C ASN A 102 -1.36 5.55 2.90
N ALA A 103 -1.96 6.57 2.29
CA ALA A 103 -1.81 7.96 2.72
C ALA A 103 -2.22 8.16 4.19
N GLY A 104 -3.31 7.54 4.62
CA GLY A 104 -3.77 7.62 6.01
C GLY A 104 -2.78 6.98 6.99
N TYR A 105 -2.32 5.77 6.71
CA TYR A 105 -1.37 5.06 7.56
C TYR A 105 0.02 5.71 7.56
N MET A 106 0.55 6.05 6.38
CA MET A 106 1.86 6.68 6.26
C MET A 106 1.90 8.08 6.92
N THR A 107 0.78 8.83 6.93
CA THR A 107 0.70 10.10 7.66
C THR A 107 0.94 9.89 9.15
N GLU A 108 0.33 8.88 9.76
CA GLU A 108 0.51 8.58 11.17
C GLU A 108 1.92 8.00 11.47
N ILE A 109 2.48 7.20 10.56
CA ILE A 109 3.86 6.72 10.66
C ILE A 109 4.84 7.91 10.66
N LEU A 110 4.69 8.84 9.72
CA LEU A 110 5.52 10.04 9.64
C LEU A 110 5.34 10.92 10.90
N ARG A 111 4.09 11.14 11.32
CA ARG A 111 3.79 11.90 12.57
C ARG A 111 4.49 11.28 13.77
N GLY A 112 4.41 9.94 13.93
CA GLY A 112 5.09 9.21 15.00
C GLY A 112 6.61 9.35 14.92
N GLY A 113 7.18 9.24 13.71
CA GLY A 113 8.60 9.43 13.47
C GLY A 113 9.09 10.82 13.89
N PHE A 114 8.38 11.87 13.50
CA PHE A 114 8.72 13.23 13.94
C PHE A 114 8.51 13.45 15.44
N ALA A 115 7.50 12.82 16.04
CA ALA A 115 7.21 12.94 17.46
C ALA A 115 8.23 12.20 18.34
N SER A 116 8.92 11.19 17.82
CA SER A 116 9.95 10.43 18.54
C SER A 116 11.25 11.20 18.76
N ILE A 117 11.48 12.26 17.97
CA ILE A 117 12.70 13.06 18.08
C ILE A 117 12.63 13.99 19.28
N SER A 118 13.59 13.89 20.19
CA SER A 118 13.65 14.73 21.38
C SER A 118 13.76 16.22 21.01
N LYS A 119 13.03 17.06 21.71
CA LYS A 119 13.13 18.53 21.59
C LYS A 119 14.56 19.04 21.84
N ASN A 120 15.35 18.34 22.65
CA ASN A 120 16.73 18.69 22.95
C ASN A 120 17.62 18.62 21.69
N GLN A 121 17.32 17.76 20.72
CA GLN A 121 18.05 17.69 19.44
C GLN A 121 17.97 19.02 18.67
N ASN A 122 16.78 19.61 18.65
CA ASN A 122 16.57 20.92 18.00
C ASN A 122 17.30 22.04 18.76
N GLN A 123 17.29 22.02 20.10
CA GLN A 123 17.99 23.00 20.90
C GLN A 123 19.50 22.87 20.76
N ALA A 124 20.05 21.67 20.80
CA ALA A 124 21.47 21.39 20.59
C ALA A 124 21.96 21.86 19.22
N ALA A 125 21.18 21.57 18.16
CA ALA A 125 21.51 22.01 16.81
C ALA A 125 21.56 23.53 16.69
N LYS A 126 20.62 24.25 17.33
CA LYS A 126 20.62 25.71 17.40
C LYS A 126 21.79 26.26 18.20
N GLY A 127 22.17 25.60 19.31
CA GLY A 127 23.36 25.91 20.08
C GLY A 127 24.67 25.81 19.30
N LEU A 128 24.70 24.93 18.28
CA LEU A 128 25.81 24.78 17.32
C LEU A 128 25.73 25.77 16.14
N GLY A 129 24.79 26.71 16.15
CA GLY A 129 24.65 27.73 15.11
C GLY A 129 23.93 27.26 13.84
N LEU A 130 23.31 26.06 13.84
CA LEU A 130 22.57 25.56 12.68
C LEU A 130 21.25 26.35 12.51
N ASN A 131 20.98 26.77 11.29
CA ASN A 131 19.68 27.36 10.95
C ASN A 131 18.58 26.26 10.89
N ASN A 132 17.32 26.67 10.78
CA ASN A 132 16.20 25.72 10.82
C ASN A 132 16.29 24.67 9.70
N PHE A 133 16.65 25.06 8.47
CA PHE A 133 16.79 24.14 7.34
C PHE A 133 17.90 23.10 7.60
N GLN A 134 19.05 23.56 8.04
CA GLN A 134 20.20 22.70 8.39
C GLN A 134 19.86 21.75 9.54
N THR A 135 19.18 22.25 10.59
CA THR A 135 18.70 21.43 11.70
C THR A 135 17.78 20.30 11.20
N TYR A 136 16.79 20.63 10.36
CA TYR A 136 15.90 19.60 9.81
C TYR A 136 16.64 18.63 8.90
N MET A 137 17.45 19.11 7.98
CA MET A 137 18.08 18.27 6.97
C MET A 137 19.17 17.36 7.52
N TYR A 138 20.02 17.88 8.43
CA TYR A 138 21.18 17.14 8.92
C TYR A 138 20.97 16.44 10.27
N VAL A 139 20.02 16.88 11.08
CA VAL A 139 19.81 16.33 12.43
C VAL A 139 18.50 15.58 12.54
N ILE A 140 17.38 16.22 12.21
CA ILE A 140 16.03 15.64 12.45
C ILE A 140 15.69 14.59 11.40
N TYR A 141 15.78 14.95 10.13
CA TYR A 141 15.31 14.08 9.02
C TYR A 141 16.01 12.71 8.96
N PRO A 142 17.34 12.60 9.11
CA PRO A 142 18.01 11.29 9.13
C PRO A 142 17.56 10.40 10.29
N GLN A 143 17.24 10.99 11.45
CA GLN A 143 16.74 10.23 12.60
C GLN A 143 15.31 9.77 12.36
N VAL A 144 14.44 10.66 11.81
CA VAL A 144 13.07 10.30 11.42
C VAL A 144 13.07 9.15 10.42
N LEU A 145 13.89 9.22 9.37
CA LEU A 145 13.97 8.14 8.37
C LEU A 145 14.30 6.79 9.00
N LYS A 146 15.26 6.74 9.92
CA LYS A 146 15.60 5.50 10.64
C LYS A 146 14.41 4.98 11.46
N THR A 147 13.68 5.87 12.12
CA THR A 147 12.53 5.48 12.95
C THR A 147 11.35 4.97 12.13
N VAL A 148 11.08 5.60 10.98
CA VAL A 148 9.92 5.23 10.13
C VAL A 148 10.21 4.09 9.17
N PHE A 149 11.46 3.69 8.98
CA PHE A 149 11.85 2.70 7.98
C PHE A 149 11.05 1.39 8.13
N LEU A 150 11.12 0.73 9.28
CA LEU A 150 10.41 -0.53 9.52
C LEU A 150 8.88 -0.39 9.41
N PRO A 151 8.22 0.62 10.01
CA PRO A 151 6.78 0.83 9.80
C PRO A 151 6.41 1.09 8.34
N MET A 152 7.24 1.80 7.57
CA MET A 152 6.99 2.03 6.14
C MET A 152 7.13 0.74 5.33
N THR A 153 8.14 -0.09 5.62
CA THR A 153 8.29 -1.41 5.00
C THR A 153 7.06 -2.28 5.27
N ASN A 154 6.59 -2.33 6.52
CA ASN A 154 5.36 -3.06 6.85
C ASN A 154 4.14 -2.54 6.08
N GLN A 155 4.03 -1.22 5.90
CA GLN A 155 2.93 -0.63 5.12
C GLN A 155 3.05 -0.98 3.63
N PHE A 156 4.25 -1.08 3.07
CA PHE A 156 4.49 -1.53 1.70
C PHE A 156 4.08 -3.00 1.52
N ILE A 157 4.45 -3.88 2.45
CA ILE A 157 4.03 -5.29 2.46
C ILE A 157 2.50 -5.38 2.53
N TRP A 158 1.87 -4.58 3.40
CA TRP A 158 0.43 -4.53 3.51
C TRP A 158 -0.23 -4.09 2.18
N ALA A 159 0.32 -3.07 1.52
CA ALA A 159 -0.18 -2.62 0.22
C ALA A 159 -0.10 -3.72 -0.83
N MET A 160 1.02 -4.47 -0.88
CA MET A 160 1.20 -5.59 -1.79
C MET A 160 0.15 -6.68 -1.58
N MET A 161 -0.09 -7.07 -0.33
CA MET A 161 -1.15 -8.04 0.00
C MET A 161 -2.55 -7.46 -0.28
N GLY A 162 -2.73 -6.16 -0.07
CA GLY A 162 -3.99 -5.45 -0.28
C GLY A 162 -4.44 -5.41 -1.75
N THR A 163 -3.52 -5.45 -2.72
CA THR A 163 -3.89 -5.49 -4.14
C THR A 163 -4.73 -6.71 -4.50
N SER A 164 -4.54 -7.84 -3.79
CA SER A 164 -5.31 -9.07 -3.97
C SER A 164 -6.82 -8.89 -3.78
N LEU A 165 -7.23 -7.89 -3.01
CA LEU A 165 -8.63 -7.54 -2.83
C LEU A 165 -9.30 -7.04 -4.14
N GLY A 166 -8.50 -6.66 -5.13
CA GLY A 166 -8.96 -6.25 -6.46
C GLY A 166 -9.69 -7.35 -7.24
N ILE A 167 -9.55 -8.61 -6.81
CA ILE A 167 -10.25 -9.74 -7.41
C ILE A 167 -11.77 -9.54 -7.42
N ILE A 168 -12.35 -8.87 -6.43
CA ILE A 168 -13.80 -8.63 -6.33
C ILE A 168 -14.38 -7.76 -7.45
N ILE A 169 -13.52 -6.97 -8.09
CA ILE A 169 -13.86 -6.12 -9.23
C ILE A 169 -13.22 -6.60 -10.53
N GLY A 170 -12.77 -7.87 -10.57
CA GLY A 170 -12.24 -8.54 -11.76
C GLY A 170 -10.81 -8.13 -12.14
N LEU A 171 -10.02 -7.54 -11.23
CA LEU A 171 -8.62 -7.25 -11.51
C LEU A 171 -7.79 -8.54 -11.55
N GLN A 172 -7.02 -8.73 -12.62
CA GLN A 172 -6.18 -9.91 -12.85
C GLN A 172 -4.73 -9.66 -12.40
N GLU A 173 -4.53 -9.14 -11.19
CA GLU A 173 -3.24 -9.21 -10.52
C GLU A 173 -2.95 -10.66 -10.10
N LEU A 174 -1.89 -10.96 -9.37
CA LEU A 174 -1.46 -12.34 -9.09
C LEU A 174 -2.58 -13.23 -8.53
N THR A 175 -3.38 -12.76 -7.56
CA THR A 175 -4.50 -13.53 -6.98
C THR A 175 -5.66 -13.66 -7.95
N GLY A 176 -6.00 -12.59 -8.66
CA GLY A 176 -7.04 -12.58 -9.68
C GLY A 176 -6.71 -13.51 -10.84
N MET A 177 -5.46 -13.48 -11.34
CA MET A 177 -4.97 -14.38 -12.38
C MET A 177 -4.97 -15.83 -11.89
N THR A 178 -4.52 -16.09 -10.66
CA THR A 178 -4.56 -17.42 -10.03
C THR A 178 -5.98 -17.98 -10.01
N THR A 179 -6.95 -17.16 -9.59
CA THR A 179 -8.36 -17.54 -9.53
C THR A 179 -8.93 -17.80 -10.93
N PHE A 180 -8.58 -16.98 -11.90
CA PHE A 180 -8.98 -17.18 -13.29
C PHE A 180 -8.44 -18.49 -13.85
N LEU A 181 -7.15 -18.76 -13.69
CA LEU A 181 -6.52 -19.97 -14.22
C LEU A 181 -7.02 -21.26 -13.54
N GLN A 182 -7.21 -21.22 -12.21
CA GLN A 182 -7.75 -22.39 -11.51
C GLN A 182 -9.19 -22.69 -11.93
N SER A 183 -10.01 -21.67 -12.23
CA SER A 183 -11.38 -21.89 -12.69
C SER A 183 -11.45 -22.55 -14.07
N GLN A 184 -10.47 -22.29 -14.93
CA GLN A 184 -10.37 -22.92 -16.25
C GLN A 184 -9.80 -24.33 -16.21
N THR A 185 -8.93 -24.63 -15.27
CA THR A 185 -8.16 -25.87 -15.24
C THR A 185 -8.63 -26.86 -14.19
N PHE A 186 -9.46 -26.41 -13.24
CA PHE A 186 -9.90 -27.16 -12.05
C PHE A 186 -8.72 -27.69 -11.22
N ARG A 187 -7.63 -26.87 -11.12
CA ARG A 187 -6.40 -27.19 -10.39
C ARG A 187 -6.08 -26.15 -9.31
N PRO A 188 -6.95 -25.99 -8.28
CA PRO A 188 -6.78 -24.93 -7.29
C PRO A 188 -5.49 -25.09 -6.48
N PHE A 189 -5.16 -26.28 -6.01
CA PHE A 189 -4.01 -26.48 -5.11
C PHE A 189 -2.69 -26.10 -5.77
N GLU A 190 -2.47 -26.51 -7.02
CA GLU A 190 -1.24 -26.23 -7.74
C GLU A 190 -1.07 -24.73 -8.01
N PHE A 191 -2.13 -24.06 -8.49
CA PHE A 191 -2.07 -22.64 -8.82
C PHE A 191 -1.91 -21.77 -7.57
N TYR A 192 -2.69 -22.01 -6.50
CA TYR A 192 -2.54 -21.27 -5.26
C TYR A 192 -1.21 -21.53 -4.56
N PHE A 193 -0.66 -22.74 -4.66
CA PHE A 193 0.66 -23.06 -4.12
C PHE A 193 1.75 -22.23 -4.82
N ILE A 194 1.75 -22.17 -6.16
CA ILE A 194 2.73 -21.37 -6.91
C ILE A 194 2.53 -19.87 -6.65
N ALA A 195 1.29 -19.39 -6.62
CA ALA A 195 1.02 -18.00 -6.26
C ALA A 195 1.54 -17.64 -4.87
N ALA A 196 1.34 -18.51 -3.88
CA ALA A 196 1.88 -18.32 -2.53
C ALA A 196 3.41 -18.25 -2.53
N LEU A 197 4.08 -19.13 -3.31
CA LEU A 197 5.54 -19.07 -3.46
C LEU A 197 6.00 -17.75 -4.09
N ILE A 198 5.30 -17.25 -5.12
CA ILE A 198 5.61 -15.97 -5.77
C ILE A 198 5.46 -14.82 -4.75
N TYR A 199 4.38 -14.79 -3.95
CA TYR A 199 4.20 -13.81 -2.88
C TYR A 199 5.34 -13.88 -1.86
N ILE A 200 5.66 -15.08 -1.34
CA ILE A 200 6.74 -15.26 -0.35
C ILE A 200 8.08 -14.80 -0.90
N LEU A 201 8.44 -15.22 -2.12
CA LEU A 201 9.70 -14.81 -2.75
C LEU A 201 9.76 -13.31 -2.99
N SER A 202 8.66 -12.67 -3.38
CA SER A 202 8.59 -11.22 -3.55
C SER A 202 8.75 -10.48 -2.22
N LEU A 203 8.12 -10.97 -1.15
CA LEU A 203 8.12 -10.32 0.17
C LEU A 203 9.42 -10.51 0.96
N ILE A 204 10.14 -11.63 0.76
CA ILE A 204 11.44 -11.87 1.43
C ILE A 204 12.52 -10.88 0.96
N HIS A 205 12.38 -10.33 -0.25
CA HIS A 205 13.36 -9.40 -0.83
C HIS A 205 13.04 -7.93 -0.57
N ILE A 206 11.99 -7.63 0.17
CA ILE A 206 11.57 -6.30 0.62
C ILE A 206 11.98 -6.10 2.08
#